data_4fff07d8e5881faa877cdd4014488dc8
#
_entry.id   4fff07d8e5881faa877cdd4014488dc8
#
_cell.length_a   1.000
_cell.length_b   1.000
_cell.length_c   1.000
_cell.angle_alpha   90.00
_cell.angle_beta   90.00
_cell.angle_gamma   90.00
#
_symmetry.space_group_name_H-M   'P 1'
#
loop_
_entity.id
_entity.type
_entity.pdbx_description
1 polymer ?
#
loop_
_entity_poly.entity_id
_entity_poly.type
_entity_poly.pdbx_seq_one_letter_code
_entity_poly.pdbx_strand_id
1 'polypeptide(L)'
;MRALTLLAAVTLWVSVSVWAAEPEKDRPVVNPPPAAKDWADLAKLPDWSGVWNPKITDQDRQAKTNMPPWNTKAAALVAYQLAEEKAGRPPPLFVNCLPEAMPAWMLVTHNAMEILFTPGRVTLLGESDGNRLRRIYTDGRSHPDDPDPTFHGHSIGRWEGETLVVDTVGVVPQAYIAISEAAGVPNNGDMRIRERIYLAAKDILHVDLEISAPRVLTAPWKTTRIYFRQRARKFDIVEGVCLEGYFKESTDKDGNAIYVPVKHDVGGNRIPPE
;
A
#
# COMPACT_ATOMS: atom_id res chain seq x y z
N MET A 1 -62.11 66.76 -26.61
CA MET A 1 -61.88 65.30 -26.64
C MET A 1 -60.46 65.02 -26.09
N ARG A 2 -60.36 64.61 -24.84
CA ARG A 2 -59.01 64.24 -24.21
C ARG A 2 -59.01 62.73 -24.05
N ALA A 3 -58.05 62.09 -24.70
CA ALA A 3 -57.85 60.63 -24.59
C ALA A 3 -57.08 60.34 -23.32
N LEU A 4 -57.62 59.48 -22.45
CA LEU A 4 -56.94 58.92 -21.29
C LEU A 4 -56.18 57.64 -21.73
N THR A 5 -54.87 57.65 -21.59
CA THR A 5 -54.02 56.46 -21.81
C THR A 5 -53.87 55.75 -20.45
N LEU A 6 -54.41 54.51 -20.33
CA LEU A 6 -54.15 53.64 -19.20
C LEU A 6 -52.80 52.94 -19.37
N LEU A 7 -51.88 53.16 -18.49
CA LEU A 7 -50.67 52.34 -18.33
C LEU A 7 -51.02 51.14 -17.41
N ALA A 8 -50.94 49.94 -17.97
CA ALA A 8 -51.01 48.68 -17.20
C ALA A 8 -49.59 48.35 -16.70
N ALA A 9 -49.42 48.36 -15.38
CA ALA A 9 -48.19 47.90 -14.73
C ALA A 9 -48.25 46.37 -14.63
N VAL A 10 -47.31 45.69 -15.33
CA VAL A 10 -47.10 44.24 -15.21
C VAL A 10 -46.11 44.02 -14.06
N THR A 11 -46.56 43.52 -12.94
CA THR A 11 -45.74 43.04 -11.82
C THR A 11 -45.24 41.63 -12.12
N LEU A 12 -43.96 41.48 -12.44
CA LEU A 12 -43.27 40.17 -12.50
C LEU A 12 -43.05 39.66 -11.08
N TRP A 13 -43.71 38.59 -10.72
CA TRP A 13 -43.42 37.81 -9.54
C TRP A 13 -42.23 36.89 -9.86
N VAL A 14 -41.05 37.22 -9.33
CA VAL A 14 -39.87 36.31 -9.34
C VAL A 14 -40.04 35.37 -8.15
N SER A 15 -40.45 34.14 -8.40
CA SER A 15 -40.48 33.08 -7.38
C SER A 15 -39.01 32.65 -7.11
N VAL A 16 -38.41 33.13 -6.02
CA VAL A 16 -37.17 32.61 -5.48
C VAL A 16 -37.49 31.27 -4.83
N SER A 17 -37.12 30.19 -5.52
CA SER A 17 -37.15 28.86 -4.92
C SER A 17 -36.09 28.81 -3.82
N VAL A 18 -36.51 28.97 -2.57
CA VAL A 18 -35.63 28.68 -1.41
C VAL A 18 -35.50 27.17 -1.37
N TRP A 19 -34.34 26.67 -1.81
CA TRP A 19 -33.99 25.28 -1.56
C TRP A 19 -33.91 25.10 -0.04
N ALA A 20 -34.81 24.34 0.53
CA ALA A 20 -34.75 23.96 1.94
C ALA A 20 -33.44 23.20 2.12
N ALA A 21 -32.57 23.67 3.01
CA ALA A 21 -31.35 22.94 3.36
C ALA A 21 -31.78 21.56 3.93
N GLU A 22 -31.16 20.49 3.40
CA GLU A 22 -31.35 19.15 3.93
C GLU A 22 -31.10 19.14 5.45
N PRO A 23 -31.85 18.32 6.22
CA PRO A 23 -31.58 18.14 7.64
C PRO A 23 -30.10 17.79 7.88
N GLU A 24 -29.47 18.40 8.86
CA GLU A 24 -28.03 18.28 9.12
C GLU A 24 -27.58 16.82 9.32
N LYS A 25 -28.44 15.98 9.84
CA LYS A 25 -28.21 14.55 10.04
C LYS A 25 -28.08 13.73 8.74
N ASP A 26 -28.59 14.25 7.63
CA ASP A 26 -28.56 13.56 6.32
C ASP A 26 -27.42 14.09 5.42
N ARG A 27 -26.58 15.00 5.94
CA ARG A 27 -25.40 15.46 5.20
C ARG A 27 -24.30 14.41 5.28
N PRO A 28 -23.63 14.11 4.16
CA PRO A 28 -22.47 13.21 4.20
C PRO A 28 -21.40 13.76 5.16
N VAL A 29 -20.86 12.88 5.99
CA VAL A 29 -19.73 13.23 6.85
C VAL A 29 -18.52 13.47 5.96
N VAL A 30 -18.07 14.72 5.87
CA VAL A 30 -16.86 15.09 5.15
C VAL A 30 -15.75 15.45 6.14
N ASN A 31 -14.51 15.09 5.81
CA ASN A 31 -13.38 15.54 6.60
C ASN A 31 -13.22 17.06 6.44
N PRO A 32 -13.18 17.84 7.52
CA PRO A 32 -12.93 19.27 7.41
C PRO A 32 -11.53 19.52 6.84
N PRO A 33 -11.30 20.64 6.15
CA PRO A 33 -9.95 20.98 5.71
C PRO A 33 -9.05 21.18 6.94
N PRO A 34 -7.78 20.72 6.88
CA PRO A 34 -6.83 20.90 7.97
C PRO A 34 -6.64 22.39 8.29
N ALA A 35 -6.61 22.72 9.57
CA ALA A 35 -6.28 24.08 10.03
C ALA A 35 -4.78 24.38 9.89
N ALA A 36 -4.40 25.63 9.89
CA ALA A 36 -2.99 26.03 9.85
C ALA A 36 -2.14 25.40 10.97
N LYS A 37 -2.74 25.19 12.15
CA LYS A 37 -2.11 24.50 13.28
C LYS A 37 -1.77 23.05 12.93
N ASP A 38 -2.62 22.33 12.22
CA ASP A 38 -2.41 20.92 11.90
C ASP A 38 -1.20 20.74 10.97
N TRP A 39 -1.00 21.68 10.04
CA TRP A 39 0.19 21.74 9.21
C TRP A 39 1.45 22.08 10.02
N ALA A 40 1.36 23.02 10.97
CA ALA A 40 2.48 23.39 11.83
C ALA A 40 2.88 22.24 12.78
N ASP A 41 1.94 21.42 13.20
CA ASP A 41 2.21 20.28 14.08
C ASP A 41 3.03 19.17 13.37
N LEU A 42 3.00 19.09 12.04
CA LEU A 42 3.87 18.17 11.30
C LEU A 42 5.36 18.45 11.50
N ALA A 43 5.73 19.72 11.71
CA ALA A 43 7.13 20.09 11.97
C ALA A 43 7.68 19.56 13.32
N LYS A 44 6.82 19.06 14.19
CA LYS A 44 7.20 18.43 15.47
C LYS A 44 7.49 16.94 15.34
N LEU A 45 7.12 16.33 14.20
CA LEU A 45 7.35 14.92 13.94
C LEU A 45 8.81 14.69 13.50
N PRO A 46 9.34 13.48 13.66
CA PRO A 46 10.67 13.15 13.18
C PRO A 46 10.79 13.33 11.67
N ASP A 47 11.95 13.78 11.21
CA ASP A 47 12.23 13.93 9.77
C ASP A 47 12.41 12.57 9.12
N TRP A 48 11.36 12.11 8.43
CA TRP A 48 11.40 10.90 7.60
C TRP A 48 11.45 11.22 6.11
N SER A 49 11.76 12.45 5.74
CA SER A 49 11.91 12.85 4.35
C SER A 49 13.04 12.10 3.64
N GLY A 50 12.91 11.91 2.33
CA GLY A 50 13.86 11.22 1.47
C GLY A 50 13.38 9.83 1.06
N VAL A 51 14.18 9.20 0.20
CA VAL A 51 13.92 7.86 -0.32
C VAL A 51 14.55 6.82 0.60
N TRP A 52 13.82 5.77 0.91
CA TRP A 52 14.22 4.71 1.84
C TRP A 52 14.38 3.39 1.11
N ASN A 53 15.61 2.88 1.07
CA ASN A 53 15.92 1.59 0.45
C ASN A 53 15.96 0.48 1.50
N PRO A 54 15.28 -0.64 1.27
CA PRO A 54 15.28 -1.76 2.21
C PRO A 54 16.65 -2.44 2.27
N LYS A 55 16.97 -2.96 3.45
CA LYS A 55 18.13 -3.84 3.65
C LYS A 55 17.82 -5.22 3.09
N ILE A 56 18.42 -5.56 1.96
CA ILE A 56 18.14 -6.82 1.24
C ILE A 56 18.39 -8.07 2.09
N THR A 57 19.46 -8.06 2.90
CA THR A 57 19.83 -9.22 3.76
C THR A 57 18.80 -9.56 4.85
N ASP A 58 17.78 -8.75 5.06
CA ASP A 58 16.72 -9.07 6.01
C ASP A 58 15.85 -10.25 5.57
N GLN A 59 15.69 -10.48 4.27
CA GLN A 59 15.00 -11.67 3.73
C GLN A 59 15.75 -12.95 4.09
N ASP A 60 17.08 -12.94 3.92
CA ASP A 60 17.91 -14.07 4.33
C ASP A 60 17.75 -14.43 5.80
N ARG A 61 17.63 -13.41 6.68
CA ARG A 61 17.40 -13.60 8.09
C ARG A 61 16.03 -14.25 8.34
N GLN A 62 14.99 -13.81 7.65
CA GLN A 62 13.64 -14.37 7.77
C GLN A 62 13.62 -15.86 7.38
N ALA A 63 14.28 -16.21 6.29
CA ALA A 63 14.32 -17.58 5.80
C ALA A 63 15.22 -18.52 6.64
N LYS A 64 16.27 -17.99 7.28
CA LYS A 64 17.30 -18.82 7.95
C LYS A 64 17.19 -18.84 9.48
N THR A 65 16.94 -17.70 10.11
CA THR A 65 17.05 -17.57 11.57
C THR A 65 15.82 -17.00 12.24
N ASN A 66 14.86 -16.48 11.48
CA ASN A 66 13.62 -15.90 12.00
C ASN A 66 12.41 -16.36 11.18
N MET A 67 12.36 -17.65 10.90
CA MET A 67 11.23 -18.27 10.19
C MET A 67 9.92 -18.03 10.95
N PRO A 68 8.83 -17.65 10.26
CA PRO A 68 7.51 -17.59 10.88
C PRO A 68 7.13 -18.93 11.51
N PRO A 69 6.41 -18.92 12.62
CA PRO A 69 5.95 -20.15 13.29
C PRO A 69 4.76 -20.74 12.50
N TRP A 70 5.05 -21.30 11.33
CA TRP A 70 4.06 -21.89 10.44
C TRP A 70 3.31 -23.05 11.09
N ASN A 71 2.02 -23.18 10.80
CA ASN A 71 1.33 -24.43 11.07
C ASN A 71 1.82 -25.55 10.12
N THR A 72 1.49 -26.80 10.38
CA THR A 72 1.98 -27.95 9.62
C THR A 72 1.76 -27.83 8.11
N LYS A 73 0.58 -27.34 7.68
CA LYS A 73 0.26 -27.19 6.25
C LYS A 73 1.08 -26.10 5.58
N ALA A 74 1.18 -24.94 6.23
CA ALA A 74 1.98 -23.81 5.74
C ALA A 74 3.47 -24.18 5.70
N ALA A 75 3.99 -24.83 6.74
CA ALA A 75 5.38 -25.28 6.78
C ALA A 75 5.74 -26.23 5.63
N ALA A 76 4.86 -27.18 5.31
CA ALA A 76 5.08 -28.11 4.20
C ALA A 76 5.13 -27.38 2.85
N LEU A 77 4.24 -26.42 2.62
CA LEU A 77 4.24 -25.62 1.38
C LEU A 77 5.51 -24.77 1.26
N VAL A 78 5.89 -24.07 2.33
CA VAL A 78 7.12 -23.24 2.35
C VAL A 78 8.37 -24.10 2.12
N ALA A 79 8.46 -25.27 2.74
CA ALA A 79 9.58 -26.19 2.52
C ALA A 79 9.69 -26.66 1.06
N TYR A 80 8.55 -26.95 0.42
CA TYR A 80 8.50 -27.28 -1.02
C TYR A 80 8.98 -26.08 -1.87
N GLN A 81 8.48 -24.88 -1.60
CA GLN A 81 8.85 -23.66 -2.35
C GLN A 81 10.35 -23.37 -2.24
N LEU A 82 10.92 -23.45 -1.04
CA LEU A 82 12.37 -23.25 -0.82
C LEU A 82 13.21 -24.34 -1.52
N ALA A 83 12.73 -25.57 -1.61
CA ALA A 83 13.40 -26.63 -2.35
C ALA A 83 13.37 -26.37 -3.88
N GLU A 84 12.26 -25.89 -4.42
CA GLU A 84 12.12 -25.49 -5.82
C GLU A 84 12.98 -24.27 -6.15
N GLU A 85 13.02 -23.26 -5.29
CA GLU A 85 13.90 -22.08 -5.44
C GLU A 85 15.36 -22.50 -5.48
N LYS A 86 15.78 -23.37 -4.56
CA LYS A 86 17.15 -23.93 -4.55
C LYS A 86 17.48 -24.76 -5.80
N ALA A 87 16.49 -25.38 -6.40
CA ALA A 87 16.63 -26.17 -7.64
C ALA A 87 16.59 -25.28 -8.91
N GLY A 88 16.54 -23.96 -8.78
CA GLY A 88 16.48 -23.00 -9.90
C GLY A 88 15.09 -22.94 -10.57
N ARG A 89 14.04 -23.35 -9.89
CA ARG A 89 12.64 -23.30 -10.34
C ARG A 89 11.78 -22.57 -9.34
N PRO A 90 12.10 -21.28 -9.02
CA PRO A 90 11.36 -20.53 -7.99
C PRO A 90 9.87 -20.43 -8.37
N PRO A 91 8.94 -20.76 -7.47
CA PRO A 91 7.54 -20.50 -7.71
C PRO A 91 7.27 -18.99 -7.75
N PRO A 92 6.53 -18.48 -8.73
CA PRO A 92 6.17 -17.08 -8.77
C PRO A 92 5.04 -16.81 -7.76
N LEU A 93 5.32 -16.09 -6.67
CA LEU A 93 4.30 -15.70 -5.69
C LEU A 93 3.53 -14.44 -6.11
N PHE A 94 4.22 -13.54 -6.79
CA PHE A 94 3.69 -12.24 -7.19
C PHE A 94 3.58 -12.19 -8.72
N VAL A 95 2.41 -12.56 -9.22
CA VAL A 95 2.12 -12.64 -10.67
C VAL A 95 0.87 -11.85 -11.00
N ASN A 96 0.65 -11.62 -12.29
CA ASN A 96 -0.58 -11.01 -12.81
C ASN A 96 -0.77 -9.56 -12.33
N CYS A 97 0.30 -8.79 -12.20
CA CYS A 97 0.27 -7.41 -11.73
C CYS A 97 -0.50 -7.21 -10.42
N LEU A 98 -0.65 -8.26 -9.62
CA LEU A 98 -1.23 -8.16 -8.29
C LEU A 98 -0.26 -7.46 -7.34
N PRO A 99 -0.73 -6.56 -6.48
CA PRO A 99 0.11 -5.94 -5.47
C PRO A 99 0.77 -6.98 -4.56
N GLU A 100 2.02 -6.73 -4.15
CA GLU A 100 2.68 -7.55 -3.13
C GLU A 100 1.88 -7.63 -1.83
N ALA A 101 1.00 -6.67 -1.58
CA ALA A 101 0.14 -6.58 -0.41
C ALA A 101 0.89 -6.47 0.93
N MET A 102 0.17 -6.15 2.00
CA MET A 102 0.71 -6.30 3.36
C MET A 102 0.58 -7.75 3.83
N PRO A 103 1.57 -8.33 4.52
CA PRO A 103 2.84 -7.72 4.93
C PRO A 103 3.99 -7.87 3.91
N ALA A 104 3.79 -8.60 2.79
CA ALA A 104 4.86 -8.91 1.85
C ALA A 104 5.56 -7.64 1.33
N TRP A 105 4.81 -6.59 1.03
CA TRP A 105 5.35 -5.30 0.61
C TRP A 105 6.39 -4.73 1.59
N MET A 106 6.22 -4.93 2.90
CA MET A 106 7.22 -4.51 3.89
C MET A 106 8.31 -5.57 4.12
N LEU A 107 8.06 -6.85 3.79
CA LEU A 107 8.95 -7.95 4.15
C LEU A 107 9.93 -8.32 3.04
N VAL A 108 9.48 -8.34 1.79
CA VAL A 108 10.25 -8.94 0.70
C VAL A 108 10.58 -7.98 -0.44
N THR A 109 9.89 -6.84 -0.58
CA THR A 109 10.21 -5.90 -1.65
C THR A 109 11.66 -5.41 -1.55
N HIS A 110 12.29 -5.27 -2.70
CA HIS A 110 13.63 -4.67 -2.85
C HIS A 110 13.55 -3.20 -3.26
N ASN A 111 12.37 -2.73 -3.60
CA ASN A 111 12.16 -1.40 -4.14
C ASN A 111 12.13 -0.35 -3.05
N ALA A 112 12.44 0.87 -3.44
CA ALA A 112 12.46 2.01 -2.56
C ALA A 112 11.05 2.45 -2.16
N MET A 113 10.96 3.19 -1.07
CA MET A 113 9.74 3.90 -0.69
C MET A 113 10.04 5.32 -0.24
N GLU A 114 9.04 6.19 -0.37
CA GLU A 114 9.00 7.52 0.20
C GLU A 114 7.90 7.60 1.26
N ILE A 115 8.12 8.41 2.31
CA ILE A 115 7.16 8.58 3.40
C ILE A 115 6.72 10.03 3.44
N LEU A 116 5.43 10.26 3.24
CA LEU A 116 4.81 11.57 3.15
C LEU A 116 3.89 11.82 4.35
N PHE A 117 4.07 12.97 4.98
CA PHE A 117 3.21 13.42 6.08
C PHE A 117 2.21 14.46 5.60
N THR A 118 0.94 14.22 5.91
CA THR A 118 -0.11 15.21 5.81
C THR A 118 -0.92 15.21 7.11
N PRO A 119 -1.62 16.30 7.47
CA PRO A 119 -2.42 16.31 8.68
C PRO A 119 -3.35 15.11 8.78
N GLY A 120 -3.25 14.36 9.88
CA GLY A 120 -4.07 13.17 10.14
C GLY A 120 -3.69 11.94 9.31
N ARG A 121 -2.55 11.94 8.58
CA ARG A 121 -2.19 10.82 7.72
C ARG A 121 -0.69 10.71 7.48
N VAL A 122 -0.20 9.49 7.46
CA VAL A 122 1.10 9.10 6.91
C VAL A 122 0.85 8.26 5.65
N THR A 123 1.49 8.61 4.55
CA THR A 123 1.40 7.86 3.29
C THR A 123 2.77 7.31 2.95
N LEU A 124 2.84 6.00 2.72
CA LEU A 124 4.01 5.35 2.17
C LEU A 124 3.77 5.16 0.67
N LEU A 125 4.67 5.71 -0.15
CA LEU A 125 4.68 5.54 -1.60
C LEU A 125 5.81 4.59 -1.95
N GLY A 126 5.49 3.42 -2.47
CA GLY A 126 6.47 2.43 -2.92
C GLY A 126 6.70 2.52 -4.42
N GLU A 127 7.87 2.11 -4.85
CA GLU A 127 8.28 2.08 -6.26
C GLU A 127 7.76 0.82 -6.98
N SER A 128 7.52 -0.27 -6.23
CA SER A 128 7.08 -1.54 -6.78
C SER A 128 5.65 -1.51 -7.34
N ASP A 129 5.38 -2.38 -8.30
CA ASP A 129 4.06 -2.75 -8.82
C ASP A 129 3.16 -1.57 -9.24
N GLY A 130 3.72 -0.55 -9.89
CA GLY A 130 2.97 0.62 -10.34
C GLY A 130 2.80 1.68 -9.25
N ASN A 131 3.86 1.97 -8.51
CA ASN A 131 3.93 3.04 -7.51
C ASN A 131 2.79 2.95 -6.48
N ARG A 132 2.70 1.81 -5.82
CA ARG A 132 1.65 1.56 -4.83
C ARG A 132 1.77 2.49 -3.63
N LEU A 133 0.64 2.87 -3.11
CA LEU A 133 0.58 3.69 -1.90
C LEU A 133 -0.19 2.98 -0.78
N ARG A 134 0.31 3.16 0.44
CA ARG A 134 -0.35 2.73 1.66
C ARG A 134 -0.66 3.94 2.52
N ARG A 135 -1.88 4.04 3.03
CA ARG A 135 -2.31 5.12 3.92
C ARG A 135 -2.45 4.62 5.34
N ILE A 136 -1.85 5.35 6.27
CA ILE A 136 -1.98 5.13 7.71
C ILE A 136 -2.69 6.36 8.28
N TYR A 137 -3.88 6.18 8.83
CA TYR A 137 -4.67 7.28 9.39
C TYR A 137 -4.20 7.58 10.82
N THR A 138 -3.82 8.83 11.06
CA THR A 138 -3.31 9.31 12.36
C THR A 138 -4.20 10.39 12.98
N ASP A 139 -5.44 10.48 12.54
CA ASP A 139 -6.46 11.44 12.98
C ASP A 139 -7.31 10.96 14.17
N GLY A 140 -6.93 9.82 14.78
CA GLY A 140 -7.60 9.26 15.94
C GLY A 140 -8.83 8.40 15.64
N ARG A 141 -9.12 8.14 14.35
CA ARG A 141 -10.21 7.22 13.98
C ARG A 141 -9.94 5.80 14.45
N SER A 142 -11.00 5.03 14.67
CA SER A 142 -10.97 3.58 14.83
C SER A 142 -11.00 2.86 13.48
N HIS A 143 -10.74 1.55 13.49
CA HIS A 143 -11.09 0.71 12.36
C HIS A 143 -12.60 0.68 12.16
N PRO A 144 -13.10 0.56 10.91
CA PRO A 144 -14.48 0.16 10.67
C PRO A 144 -14.79 -1.19 11.32
N ASP A 145 -16.03 -1.43 11.73
CA ASP A 145 -16.44 -2.73 12.30
C ASP A 145 -16.28 -3.86 11.28
N ASP A 146 -16.54 -3.58 10.01
CA ASP A 146 -16.38 -4.50 8.88
C ASP A 146 -15.58 -3.79 7.77
N PRO A 147 -14.24 -3.78 7.84
CA PRO A 147 -13.41 -3.13 6.84
C PRO A 147 -13.42 -3.92 5.54
N ASP A 148 -13.67 -3.23 4.42
CA ASP A 148 -13.54 -3.81 3.08
C ASP A 148 -12.13 -4.39 2.90
N PRO A 149 -12.00 -5.68 2.50
CA PRO A 149 -10.70 -6.28 2.31
C PRO A 149 -9.94 -5.64 1.14
N THR A 150 -8.73 -5.18 1.41
CA THR A 150 -7.82 -4.60 0.40
C THR A 150 -6.43 -5.21 0.49
N PHE A 151 -5.58 -5.03 -0.52
CA PHE A 151 -4.21 -5.56 -0.49
C PHE A 151 -3.36 -4.94 0.62
N HIS A 152 -3.56 -3.66 0.95
CA HIS A 152 -2.80 -3.00 2.03
C HIS A 152 -3.57 -2.93 3.35
N GLY A 153 -4.82 -3.39 3.39
CA GLY A 153 -5.68 -3.33 4.56
C GLY A 153 -6.08 -1.91 4.94
N HIS A 154 -6.78 -1.79 6.05
CA HIS A 154 -7.08 -0.53 6.71
C HIS A 154 -6.10 -0.32 7.87
N SER A 155 -5.25 0.71 7.77
CA SER A 155 -4.22 1.02 8.77
C SER A 155 -4.58 2.27 9.55
N ILE A 156 -4.55 2.18 10.89
CA ILE A 156 -4.60 3.33 11.79
C ILE A 156 -3.28 3.44 12.55
N GLY A 157 -2.88 4.65 12.89
CA GLY A 157 -1.63 4.91 13.57
C GLY A 157 -1.77 5.95 14.67
N ARG A 158 -0.87 5.86 15.65
CA ARG A 158 -0.68 6.89 16.67
C ARG A 158 0.80 7.10 16.93
N TRP A 159 1.14 8.33 17.25
CA TRP A 159 2.50 8.68 17.62
C TRP A 159 2.74 8.42 19.11
N GLU A 160 3.79 7.68 19.44
CA GLU A 160 4.32 7.49 20.78
C GLU A 160 5.72 8.10 20.82
N GLY A 161 5.82 9.38 21.16
CA GLY A 161 7.04 10.15 20.98
C GLY A 161 7.41 10.22 19.49
N GLU A 162 8.60 9.73 19.12
CA GLU A 162 9.10 9.69 17.75
C GLU A 162 8.79 8.37 17.03
N THR A 163 8.01 7.48 17.63
CA THR A 163 7.60 6.19 17.06
C THR A 163 6.17 6.24 16.56
N LEU A 164 5.94 5.88 15.32
CA LEU A 164 4.60 5.64 14.79
C LEU A 164 4.22 4.18 15.07
N VAL A 165 3.19 3.99 15.91
CA VAL A 165 2.61 2.67 16.17
C VAL A 165 1.41 2.49 15.28
N VAL A 166 1.40 1.42 14.48
CA VAL A 166 0.39 1.15 13.46
C VAL A 166 -0.33 -0.16 13.76
N ASP A 167 -1.61 -0.18 13.49
CA ASP A 167 -2.45 -1.38 13.53
C ASP A 167 -3.17 -1.51 12.19
N THR A 168 -3.11 -2.70 11.57
CA THR A 168 -3.67 -2.96 10.24
C THR A 168 -4.55 -4.21 10.28
N VAL A 169 -5.74 -4.07 9.74
CA VAL A 169 -6.76 -5.13 9.58
C VAL A 169 -7.35 -5.10 8.17
N GLY A 170 -8.18 -6.06 7.81
CA GLY A 170 -8.87 -6.06 6.51
C GLY A 170 -7.92 -6.25 5.33
N VAL A 171 -6.85 -7.03 5.49
CA VAL A 171 -6.01 -7.45 4.37
C VAL A 171 -6.66 -8.64 3.68
N VAL A 172 -6.69 -8.60 2.33
CA VAL A 172 -7.31 -9.68 1.54
C VAL A 172 -6.71 -11.05 1.89
N PRO A 173 -7.53 -12.13 1.93
CA PRO A 173 -7.06 -13.47 2.30
C PRO A 173 -5.94 -14.02 1.40
N GLN A 174 -5.87 -13.56 0.15
CA GLN A 174 -4.87 -13.97 -0.85
C GLN A 174 -3.49 -13.34 -0.60
N ALA A 175 -3.40 -12.29 0.23
CA ALA A 175 -2.13 -11.63 0.53
C ALA A 175 -1.16 -12.58 1.23
N TYR A 176 0.07 -12.62 0.73
CA TYR A 176 1.10 -13.53 1.22
C TYR A 176 1.77 -13.01 2.50
N ILE A 177 1.98 -13.91 3.44
CA ILE A 177 3.06 -13.79 4.42
C ILE A 177 4.26 -14.44 3.76
N ALA A 178 5.15 -13.63 3.21
CA ALA A 178 6.29 -14.09 2.42
C ALA A 178 7.61 -13.91 3.18
N ILE A 179 8.54 -14.83 2.99
CA ILE A 179 9.90 -14.78 3.53
C ILE A 179 10.95 -14.57 2.45
N SER A 180 10.58 -14.77 1.19
CA SER A 180 11.29 -14.41 -0.02
C SER A 180 10.28 -14.14 -1.15
N GLU A 181 10.75 -13.77 -2.32
CA GLU A 181 9.91 -13.60 -3.51
C GLU A 181 9.35 -14.94 -4.06
N ALA A 182 9.92 -16.06 -3.61
CA ALA A 182 9.57 -17.40 -4.04
C ALA A 182 8.93 -18.27 -2.93
N ALA A 183 8.96 -17.84 -1.67
CA ALA A 183 8.47 -18.63 -0.55
C ALA A 183 7.60 -17.85 0.42
N GLY A 184 6.40 -18.35 0.65
CA GLY A 184 5.40 -17.78 1.54
C GLY A 184 4.04 -18.45 1.37
N VAL A 185 3.07 -18.02 2.16
CA VAL A 185 1.70 -18.58 2.09
C VAL A 185 0.67 -17.46 2.13
N PRO A 186 -0.48 -17.58 1.45
CA PRO A 186 -1.61 -16.68 1.65
C PRO A 186 -2.06 -16.73 3.12
N ASN A 187 -2.43 -15.58 3.68
CA ASN A 187 -2.85 -15.50 5.08
C ASN A 187 -4.19 -16.23 5.36
N ASN A 188 -5.01 -16.42 4.36
CA ASN A 188 -6.31 -17.09 4.39
C ASN A 188 -7.38 -16.40 5.27
N GLY A 189 -7.17 -15.15 5.65
CA GLY A 189 -8.09 -14.34 6.45
C GLY A 189 -7.69 -14.20 7.92
N ASP A 190 -8.37 -13.30 8.62
CA ASP A 190 -8.20 -12.98 10.04
C ASP A 190 -6.79 -12.51 10.43
N MET A 191 -6.03 -11.98 9.45
CA MET A 191 -4.70 -11.43 9.70
C MET A 191 -4.79 -10.03 10.31
N ARG A 192 -3.96 -9.79 11.32
CA ARG A 192 -3.72 -8.47 11.91
C ARG A 192 -2.23 -8.20 11.95
N ILE A 193 -1.83 -6.99 11.60
CA ILE A 193 -0.44 -6.57 11.58
C ILE A 193 -0.29 -5.38 12.51
N ARG A 194 0.65 -5.45 13.45
CA ARG A 194 1.08 -4.33 14.27
C ARG A 194 2.49 -3.94 13.91
N GLU A 195 2.74 -2.65 13.83
CA GLU A 195 4.05 -2.14 13.46
C GLU A 195 4.48 -1.03 14.41
N ARG A 196 5.78 -0.93 14.60
CA ARG A 196 6.45 0.20 15.24
C ARG A 196 7.48 0.73 14.25
N ILE A 197 7.28 1.94 13.78
CA ILE A 197 8.13 2.59 12.78
C ILE A 197 8.86 3.74 13.45
N TYR A 198 10.19 3.74 13.40
CA TYR A 198 11.01 4.73 14.09
C TYR A 198 12.40 4.85 13.47
N LEU A 199 13.07 5.99 13.69
CA LEU A 199 14.47 6.15 13.37
C LEU A 199 15.33 5.49 14.45
N ALA A 200 16.02 4.40 14.11
CA ALA A 200 17.03 3.79 14.98
C ALA A 200 18.34 4.62 14.97
N ALA A 201 18.59 5.36 13.88
CA ALA A 201 19.63 6.37 13.74
C ALA A 201 19.20 7.39 12.68
N LYS A 202 19.97 8.46 12.50
CA LYS A 202 19.65 9.58 11.59
C LYS A 202 19.16 9.15 10.19
N ASP A 203 19.77 8.12 9.60
CA ASP A 203 19.46 7.64 8.25
C ASP A 203 19.15 6.13 8.23
N ILE A 204 18.67 5.60 9.35
CA ILE A 204 18.26 4.19 9.52
C ILE A 204 16.87 4.16 10.12
N LEU A 205 15.91 3.69 9.34
CA LEU A 205 14.52 3.47 9.76
C LEU A 205 14.31 1.99 10.08
N HIS A 206 13.74 1.71 11.23
CA HIS A 206 13.29 0.38 11.60
C HIS A 206 11.76 0.30 11.51
N VAL A 207 11.29 -0.83 11.01
CA VAL A 207 9.89 -1.25 11.06
C VAL A 207 9.84 -2.59 11.78
N ASP A 208 9.47 -2.57 13.06
CA ASP A 208 9.22 -3.78 13.82
C ASP A 208 7.80 -4.24 13.56
N LEU A 209 7.63 -5.47 13.07
CA LEU A 209 6.33 -6.05 12.72
C LEU A 209 5.98 -7.18 13.69
N GLU A 210 4.73 -7.22 14.11
CA GLU A 210 4.08 -8.36 14.75
C GLU A 210 2.88 -8.79 13.90
N ILE A 211 2.94 -9.99 13.33
CA ILE A 211 1.95 -10.52 12.41
C ILE A 211 1.20 -11.66 13.09
N SER A 212 -0.10 -11.47 13.31
CA SER A 212 -1.03 -12.49 13.79
C SER A 212 -1.85 -13.02 12.62
N ALA A 213 -1.70 -14.29 12.27
CA ALA A 213 -2.43 -14.93 11.18
C ALA A 213 -2.81 -16.36 11.58
N PRO A 214 -3.86 -16.55 12.40
CA PRO A 214 -4.15 -17.80 13.08
C PRO A 214 -4.48 -18.97 12.14
N ARG A 215 -4.80 -18.68 10.87
CA ARG A 215 -5.08 -19.73 9.86
C ARG A 215 -3.80 -20.37 9.31
N VAL A 216 -2.64 -19.73 9.46
CA VAL A 216 -1.37 -20.20 8.89
C VAL A 216 -0.21 -20.17 9.88
N LEU A 217 -0.30 -19.41 10.97
CA LEU A 217 0.69 -19.35 12.04
C LEU A 217 0.16 -19.98 13.32
N THR A 218 1.06 -20.62 14.09
CA THR A 218 0.75 -21.20 15.41
C THR A 218 0.90 -20.19 16.55
N ALA A 219 1.59 -19.07 16.30
CA ALA A 219 1.77 -17.95 17.22
C ALA A 219 2.04 -16.66 16.43
N PRO A 220 1.89 -15.46 17.01
CA PRO A 220 2.30 -14.23 16.36
C PRO A 220 3.78 -14.24 15.99
N TRP A 221 4.08 -13.85 14.74
CA TRP A 221 5.44 -13.75 14.24
C TRP A 221 5.96 -12.32 14.40
N LYS A 222 7.17 -12.18 14.96
CA LYS A 222 7.84 -10.89 15.14
C LYS A 222 9.08 -10.83 14.25
N THR A 223 9.21 -9.73 13.52
CA THR A 223 10.37 -9.47 12.68
C THR A 223 10.62 -7.96 12.55
N THR A 224 11.82 -7.57 12.15
CA THR A 224 12.20 -6.18 11.90
C THR A 224 12.65 -6.02 10.47
N ARG A 225 12.17 -5.00 9.79
CA ARG A 225 12.67 -4.55 8.50
C ARG A 225 13.48 -3.28 8.69
N ILE A 226 14.64 -3.20 8.04
CA ILE A 226 15.55 -2.06 8.13
C ILE A 226 15.61 -1.36 6.77
N TYR A 227 15.56 -0.04 6.80
CA TYR A 227 15.68 0.81 5.63
C TYR A 227 16.79 1.83 5.82
N PHE A 228 17.51 2.11 4.73
CA PHE A 228 18.56 3.12 4.68
C PHE A 228 18.10 4.30 3.85
N ARG A 229 18.29 5.51 4.38
CA ARG A 229 17.90 6.74 3.71
C ARG A 229 18.86 7.10 2.58
N GLN A 230 18.29 7.45 1.43
CA GLN A 230 19.00 7.99 0.29
C GLN A 230 18.59 9.46 0.10
N ARG A 231 19.58 10.36 0.06
CA ARG A 231 19.34 11.80 -0.13
C ARG A 231 20.02 12.37 -1.37
N ALA A 232 20.78 11.56 -2.10
CA ALA A 232 21.40 12.00 -3.33
C ALA A 232 20.36 12.11 -4.45
N ARG A 233 20.34 13.22 -5.20
CA ARG A 233 19.36 13.48 -6.27
C ARG A 233 19.23 12.39 -7.33
N LYS A 234 20.25 11.56 -7.50
CA LYS A 234 20.20 10.42 -8.42
C LYS A 234 19.33 9.25 -7.92
N PHE A 235 18.94 9.26 -6.64
CA PHE A 235 18.05 8.28 -6.05
C PHE A 235 16.71 8.96 -5.83
N ASP A 236 15.78 8.68 -6.70
CA ASP A 236 14.40 9.14 -6.63
C ASP A 236 13.48 7.95 -6.89
N ILE A 237 12.22 8.07 -6.52
CA ILE A 237 11.20 7.08 -6.86
C ILE A 237 10.98 7.15 -8.37
N VAL A 238 11.17 6.05 -9.07
CA VAL A 238 10.88 5.95 -10.50
C VAL A 238 9.44 5.48 -10.72
N GLU A 239 8.90 5.80 -11.88
CA GLU A 239 7.58 5.31 -12.27
C GLU A 239 7.65 3.79 -12.49
N GLY A 240 6.91 3.05 -11.68
CA GLY A 240 6.73 1.61 -11.84
C GLY A 240 5.51 1.32 -12.71
N VAL A 241 5.70 0.58 -13.79
CA VAL A 241 4.60 0.14 -14.66
C VAL A 241 4.59 -1.38 -14.70
N CYS A 242 3.49 -1.99 -14.29
CA CYS A 242 3.29 -3.41 -14.51
C CYS A 242 2.74 -3.62 -15.93
N LEU A 243 3.49 -4.33 -16.76
CA LEU A 243 3.21 -4.55 -18.17
C LEU A 243 2.85 -6.02 -18.46
N GLU A 244 2.10 -6.64 -17.57
CA GLU A 244 1.70 -8.03 -17.77
C GLU A 244 0.92 -8.20 -19.08
N GLY A 245 1.33 -9.21 -19.84
CA GLY A 245 0.75 -9.50 -21.14
C GLY A 245 1.25 -8.59 -22.29
N TYR A 246 1.91 -7.47 -22.02
CA TYR A 246 2.47 -6.59 -23.06
C TYR A 246 3.85 -7.02 -23.53
N PHE A 247 4.59 -7.76 -22.71
CA PHE A 247 5.89 -8.31 -23.04
C PHE A 247 5.93 -9.80 -22.73
N LYS A 248 6.71 -10.52 -23.53
CA LYS A 248 7.06 -11.92 -23.29
C LYS A 248 8.56 -11.96 -23.01
N GLU A 249 8.93 -12.63 -21.92
CA GLU A 249 10.32 -12.94 -21.67
C GLU A 249 10.83 -13.94 -22.72
N SER A 250 11.99 -13.69 -23.27
CA SER A 250 12.66 -14.50 -24.28
C SER A 250 14.17 -14.42 -24.04
N THR A 251 14.93 -15.15 -24.83
CA THR A 251 16.39 -15.17 -24.77
C THR A 251 16.94 -14.76 -26.12
N ASP A 252 17.91 -13.85 -26.14
CA ASP A 252 18.61 -13.50 -27.38
C ASP A 252 19.58 -14.61 -27.81
N LYS A 253 20.23 -14.41 -28.97
CA LYS A 253 21.21 -15.35 -29.52
C LYS A 253 22.46 -15.58 -28.61
N ASP A 254 22.73 -14.66 -27.71
CA ASP A 254 23.88 -14.68 -26.80
C ASP A 254 23.52 -15.21 -25.40
N GLY A 255 22.25 -15.63 -25.20
CA GLY A 255 21.73 -16.18 -23.96
C GLY A 255 21.26 -15.16 -22.93
N ASN A 256 21.16 -13.88 -23.30
CA ASN A 256 20.67 -12.86 -22.39
C ASN A 256 19.14 -12.82 -22.38
N ALA A 257 18.54 -12.58 -21.21
CA ALA A 257 17.12 -12.35 -21.10
C ALA A 257 16.71 -11.05 -21.83
N ILE A 258 15.71 -11.15 -22.68
CA ILE A 258 15.12 -10.00 -23.40
C ILE A 258 13.59 -10.01 -23.24
N TYR A 259 12.98 -8.84 -23.30
CA TYR A 259 11.53 -8.68 -23.27
C TYR A 259 11.04 -8.32 -24.67
N VAL A 260 10.30 -9.24 -25.29
CA VAL A 260 9.75 -9.06 -26.62
C VAL A 260 8.33 -8.53 -26.50
N PRO A 261 8.00 -7.38 -27.14
CA PRO A 261 6.64 -6.85 -27.12
C PRO A 261 5.62 -7.86 -27.67
N VAL A 262 4.51 -8.01 -26.96
CA VAL A 262 3.38 -8.79 -27.43
C VAL A 262 2.41 -7.85 -28.14
N LYS A 263 2.04 -8.19 -29.38
CA LYS A 263 1.09 -7.39 -30.16
C LYS A 263 -0.32 -7.54 -29.58
N HIS A 264 -1.01 -6.41 -29.45
CA HIS A 264 -2.42 -6.36 -29.02
C HIS A 264 -3.23 -5.63 -30.09
N ASP A 265 -4.49 -6.01 -30.24
CA ASP A 265 -5.45 -5.29 -31.06
C ASP A 265 -5.93 -3.99 -30.36
N VAL A 266 -6.73 -3.21 -31.06
CA VAL A 266 -7.30 -1.95 -30.52
C VAL A 266 -8.24 -2.17 -29.32
N GLY A 267 -8.69 -3.37 -29.08
CA GLY A 267 -9.49 -3.78 -27.91
C GLY A 267 -8.65 -4.32 -26.74
N GLY A 268 -7.31 -4.36 -26.88
CA GLY A 268 -6.41 -4.87 -25.87
C GLY A 268 -6.28 -6.40 -25.86
N ASN A 269 -6.85 -7.13 -26.85
CA ASN A 269 -6.70 -8.56 -26.92
C ASN A 269 -5.36 -8.95 -27.56
N ARG A 270 -4.75 -9.99 -27.02
CA ARG A 270 -3.49 -10.51 -27.54
C ARG A 270 -3.64 -11.02 -28.97
N ILE A 271 -2.81 -10.51 -29.88
CA ILE A 271 -2.72 -11.01 -31.24
C ILE A 271 -1.80 -12.25 -31.24
N PRO A 272 -2.26 -13.42 -31.72
CA PRO A 272 -1.40 -14.60 -31.83
C PRO A 272 -0.15 -14.30 -32.67
N PRO A 273 0.99 -14.92 -32.37
CA PRO A 273 2.16 -14.84 -33.24
C PRO A 273 1.82 -15.46 -34.60
N GLU A 274 2.32 -14.82 -35.68
CA GLU A 274 2.20 -15.31 -37.05
C GLU A 274 3.01 -16.58 -37.26
#